data_1605832357387018aba01402a528771d
#
_entry.id   1605832357387018aba01402a528771d
#
_cell.length_a   1.000
_cell.length_b   1.000
_cell.length_c   1.000
_cell.angle_alpha   90.00
_cell.angle_beta   90.00
_cell.angle_gamma   90.00
#
_symmetry.space_group_name_H-M   'P 1'
#
loop_
_entity.id
_entity.type
_entity.pdbx_description
1 polymer ?
#
loop_
_entity_poly.entity_id
_entity_poly.type
_entity_poly.pdbx_seq_one_letter_code
_entity_poly.pdbx_strand_id
1 'polypeptide(L)'
;VYTFSKLFCPGMRIGFNIGPKDVIKKMTNIKEGNVLNTPKYNQDMCTAFLEEMDWEAHIENCRSYYREKLEAFLVTMETHFPVETGVTWTKPEGGLFLWVSVPEKIDTYNLFHEAIKFKVAFVPGSEFYS
;
A
#
# COMPACT_ATOMS: atom_id res chain seq x y z
N VAL A 1 4.32 -13.05 4.30
CA VAL A 1 3.58 -12.75 3.06
C VAL A 1 4.23 -11.55 2.40
N TYR A 2 4.53 -11.65 1.11
CA TYR A 2 5.18 -10.60 0.32
C TYR A 2 4.44 -10.38 -0.99
N THR A 3 4.61 -9.21 -1.60
CA THR A 3 3.98 -8.88 -2.87
C THR A 3 4.94 -8.12 -3.78
N PHE A 4 4.85 -8.37 -5.08
CA PHE A 4 5.52 -7.60 -6.13
C PHE A 4 4.69 -6.40 -6.62
N SER A 5 3.47 -6.23 -6.09
CA SER A 5 2.56 -5.16 -6.55
C SER A 5 3.13 -3.75 -6.37
N LYS A 6 3.98 -3.53 -5.37
CA LYS A 6 4.57 -2.21 -5.09
C LYS A 6 6.01 -2.08 -5.57
N LEU A 7 6.64 -3.23 -5.84
CA LEU A 7 8.01 -3.31 -6.32
C LEU A 7 8.09 -3.30 -7.85
N PHE A 8 7.21 -4.06 -8.50
CA PHE A 8 7.21 -4.27 -9.94
C PHE A 8 5.95 -3.71 -10.59
N CYS A 9 4.84 -4.42 -10.50
CA CYS A 9 3.60 -4.02 -11.15
C CYS A 9 2.37 -4.55 -10.41
N PRO A 10 1.45 -3.66 -9.98
CA PRO A 10 0.26 -4.09 -9.24
C PRO A 10 -0.70 -4.94 -10.09
N GLY A 11 -0.75 -4.72 -11.41
CA GLY A 11 -1.61 -5.47 -12.32
C GLY A 11 -1.21 -6.93 -12.50
N MET A 12 0.04 -7.31 -12.22
CA MET A 12 0.53 -8.68 -12.34
C MET A 12 -0.03 -9.62 -11.27
N ARG A 13 -0.51 -9.12 -10.15
CA ARG A 13 -1.10 -9.91 -9.05
C ARG A 13 -0.19 -11.04 -8.55
N ILE A 14 1.12 -10.77 -8.44
CA ILE A 14 2.14 -11.70 -7.95
C ILE A 14 2.51 -11.37 -6.52
N GLY A 15 2.56 -12.42 -5.71
CA GLY A 15 3.08 -12.40 -4.35
C GLY A 15 3.59 -13.78 -3.96
N PHE A 16 4.28 -13.88 -2.84
CA PHE A 16 4.80 -15.13 -2.34
C PHE A 16 4.74 -15.19 -0.81
N ASN A 17 4.73 -16.40 -0.30
CA ASN A 17 4.76 -16.68 1.13
C ASN A 17 6.00 -17.49 1.48
N ILE A 18 6.63 -17.12 2.59
CA ILE A 18 7.72 -17.89 3.22
C ILE A 18 7.26 -18.24 4.62
N GLY A 19 7.42 -19.50 5.00
CA GLY A 19 7.01 -19.96 6.33
C GLY A 19 7.33 -21.44 6.57
N PRO A 20 6.93 -22.00 7.72
CA PRO A 20 7.07 -23.40 8.03
C PRO A 20 6.43 -24.30 6.96
N LYS A 21 7.06 -25.44 6.69
CA LYS A 21 6.69 -26.35 5.58
C LYS A 21 5.22 -26.83 5.66
N ASP A 22 4.75 -27.13 6.85
CA ASP A 22 3.37 -27.59 7.10
C ASP A 22 2.34 -26.48 6.85
N VAL A 23 2.67 -25.24 7.21
CA VAL A 23 1.84 -24.07 6.94
C VAL A 23 1.77 -23.81 5.42
N ILE A 24 2.92 -23.77 4.75
CA ILE A 24 2.98 -23.55 3.29
C ILE A 24 2.22 -24.66 2.55
N LYS A 25 2.34 -25.93 2.99
CA LYS A 25 1.59 -27.03 2.39
C LYS A 25 0.08 -26.84 2.49
N LYS A 26 -0.43 -26.41 3.65
CA LYS A 26 -1.87 -26.09 3.82
C LYS A 26 -2.31 -24.94 2.92
N MET A 27 -1.50 -23.88 2.85
CA MET A 27 -1.79 -22.73 1.97
C MET A 27 -1.82 -23.13 0.50
N THR A 28 -0.90 -24.01 0.06
CA THR A 28 -0.87 -24.56 -1.31
C THR A 28 -2.16 -25.33 -1.61
N ASN A 29 -2.58 -26.22 -0.74
CA ASN A 29 -3.81 -27.00 -0.93
C ASN A 29 -5.05 -26.09 -1.03
N ILE A 30 -5.13 -25.04 -0.18
CA ILE A 30 -6.23 -24.07 -0.24
C ILE A 30 -6.19 -23.29 -1.55
N LYS A 31 -5.00 -22.86 -1.98
CA LYS A 31 -4.82 -22.15 -3.24
C LYS A 31 -5.24 -22.99 -4.44
N GLU A 32 -4.84 -24.26 -4.48
CA GLU A 32 -5.23 -25.21 -5.54
C GLU A 32 -6.76 -25.35 -5.62
N GLY A 33 -7.45 -25.42 -4.47
CA GLY A 33 -8.90 -25.49 -4.44
C GLY A 33 -9.63 -24.21 -4.89
N ASN A 34 -9.00 -23.04 -4.74
CA ASN A 34 -9.64 -21.75 -5.04
C ASN A 34 -9.30 -21.22 -6.44
N VAL A 35 -8.03 -21.26 -6.84
CA VAL A 35 -7.55 -20.58 -8.05
C VAL A 35 -6.61 -21.46 -8.89
N LEU A 36 -6.41 -22.70 -8.51
CA LEU A 36 -5.51 -23.68 -9.11
C LEU A 36 -4.04 -23.21 -9.04
N ASN A 37 -3.66 -22.23 -9.85
CA ASN A 37 -2.31 -21.65 -9.85
C ASN A 37 -2.33 -20.16 -10.20
N THR A 38 -1.20 -19.50 -9.96
CA THR A 38 -0.93 -18.17 -10.50
C THR A 38 -0.56 -18.31 -11.98
N PRO A 39 -1.08 -17.45 -12.89
CA PRO A 39 -0.75 -17.52 -14.32
C PRO A 39 0.77 -17.56 -14.58
N LYS A 40 1.20 -18.53 -15.36
CA LYS A 40 2.64 -18.70 -15.65
C LYS A 40 3.25 -17.46 -16.32
N TYR A 41 2.53 -16.85 -17.24
CA TYR A 41 2.97 -15.62 -17.90
C TYR A 41 3.36 -14.52 -16.88
N ASN A 42 2.54 -14.31 -15.88
CA ASN A 42 2.79 -13.30 -14.85
C ASN A 42 4.04 -13.66 -14.01
N GLN A 43 4.24 -14.97 -13.73
CA GLN A 43 5.44 -15.44 -13.03
C GLN A 43 6.70 -15.23 -13.89
N ASP A 44 6.65 -15.56 -15.18
CA ASP A 44 7.76 -15.39 -16.10
C ASP A 44 8.13 -13.91 -16.26
N MET A 45 7.15 -13.02 -16.36
CA MET A 45 7.39 -11.57 -16.39
C MET A 45 8.06 -11.06 -15.12
N CYS A 46 7.66 -11.58 -13.95
CA CYS A 46 8.29 -11.22 -12.68
C CYS A 46 9.73 -11.75 -12.61
N THR A 47 9.98 -12.95 -13.12
CA THR A 47 11.33 -13.56 -13.22
C THR A 47 12.21 -12.73 -14.12
N ALA A 48 11.75 -12.38 -15.32
CA ALA A 48 12.50 -11.55 -16.26
C ALA A 48 12.83 -10.18 -15.65
N PHE A 49 11.89 -9.56 -14.93
CA PHE A 49 12.15 -8.31 -14.20
C PHE A 49 13.31 -8.46 -13.22
N LEU A 50 13.35 -9.55 -12.44
CA LEU A 50 14.39 -9.78 -11.43
C LEU A 50 15.76 -10.18 -12.02
N GLU A 51 15.77 -10.86 -13.18
CA GLU A 51 16.98 -11.41 -13.76
C GLU A 51 17.61 -10.48 -14.81
N GLU A 52 16.80 -9.72 -15.55
CA GLU A 52 17.25 -8.92 -16.69
C GLU A 52 17.26 -7.41 -16.41
N MET A 53 16.58 -6.95 -15.35
CA MET A 53 16.50 -5.53 -15.01
C MET A 53 17.33 -5.21 -13.76
N ASP A 54 17.88 -4.01 -13.70
CA ASP A 54 18.45 -3.47 -12.47
C ASP A 54 17.30 -3.05 -11.51
N TRP A 55 16.73 -4.06 -10.86
CA TRP A 55 15.60 -3.84 -9.96
C TRP A 55 15.99 -3.06 -8.69
N GLU A 56 17.25 -3.09 -8.27
CA GLU A 56 17.76 -2.30 -7.13
C GLU A 56 17.75 -0.81 -7.47
N ALA A 57 18.26 -0.44 -8.64
CA ALA A 57 18.19 0.94 -9.12
C ALA A 57 16.73 1.38 -9.33
N HIS A 58 15.86 0.50 -9.82
CA HIS A 58 14.43 0.79 -9.93
C HIS A 58 13.79 1.09 -8.57
N ILE A 59 14.11 0.31 -7.53
CA ILE A 59 13.62 0.56 -6.16
C ILE A 59 14.09 1.93 -5.66
N GLU A 60 15.35 2.28 -5.86
CA GLU A 60 15.89 3.54 -5.37
C GLU A 60 15.25 4.74 -6.08
N ASN A 61 14.98 4.63 -7.38
CA ASN A 61 14.20 5.62 -8.12
C ASN A 61 12.77 5.76 -7.56
N CYS A 62 12.10 4.65 -7.25
CA CYS A 62 10.81 4.67 -6.60
C CYS A 62 10.84 5.33 -5.22
N ARG A 63 11.86 5.01 -4.41
CA ARG A 63 12.06 5.61 -3.08
C ARG A 63 12.23 7.13 -3.16
N SER A 64 13.07 7.62 -4.06
CA SER A 64 13.30 9.04 -4.27
C SER A 64 12.02 9.75 -4.67
N TYR A 65 11.28 9.20 -5.64
CA TYR A 65 10.01 9.74 -6.10
C TYR A 65 8.95 9.82 -5.00
N TYR A 66 8.82 8.78 -4.18
CA TYR A 66 7.83 8.77 -3.09
C TYR A 66 8.27 9.62 -1.90
N ARG A 67 9.57 9.77 -1.65
CA ARG A 67 10.10 10.66 -0.61
C ARG A 67 9.72 12.10 -0.88
N GLU A 68 9.94 12.61 -2.08
CA GLU A 68 9.54 13.97 -2.47
C GLU A 68 8.04 14.21 -2.26
N LYS A 69 7.21 13.23 -2.62
CA LYS A 69 5.76 13.31 -2.41
C LYS A 69 5.38 13.33 -0.93
N LEU A 70 6.01 12.49 -0.12
CA LEU A 70 5.77 12.45 1.31
C LEU A 70 6.17 13.76 1.98
N GLU A 71 7.33 14.30 1.65
CA GLU A 71 7.81 15.57 2.19
C GLU A 71 6.85 16.72 1.84
N ALA A 72 6.44 16.83 0.58
CA ALA A 72 5.48 17.83 0.16
C ALA A 72 4.13 17.68 0.87
N PHE A 73 3.67 16.42 1.06
CA PHE A 73 2.43 16.13 1.77
C PHE A 73 2.52 16.52 3.24
N LEU A 74 3.60 16.16 3.95
CA LEU A 74 3.78 16.49 5.37
C LEU A 74 3.84 18.00 5.60
N VAL A 75 4.56 18.74 4.76
CA VAL A 75 4.60 20.20 4.81
C VAL A 75 3.21 20.81 4.61
N THR A 76 2.44 20.26 3.68
CA THR A 76 1.07 20.70 3.43
C THR A 76 0.17 20.42 4.63
N MET A 77 0.29 19.26 5.25
CA MET A 77 -0.45 18.91 6.47
C MET A 77 -0.12 19.86 7.61
N GLU A 78 1.16 20.13 7.85
CA GLU A 78 1.61 21.07 8.90
C GLU A 78 1.09 22.52 8.66
N THR A 79 0.97 22.92 7.40
CA THR A 79 0.49 24.24 7.03
C THR A 79 -1.01 24.41 7.21
N HIS A 80 -1.79 23.40 6.84
CA HIS A 80 -3.25 23.50 6.76
C HIS A 80 -3.99 22.89 7.95
N PHE A 81 -3.34 22.11 8.78
CA PHE A 81 -3.91 21.50 9.98
C PHE A 81 -3.13 21.90 11.24
N PRO A 82 -3.27 23.15 11.69
CA PRO A 82 -2.66 23.59 12.94
C PRO A 82 -3.18 22.78 14.14
N VAL A 83 -2.42 22.74 15.23
CA VAL A 83 -2.67 21.89 16.41
C VAL A 83 -4.09 22.06 16.96
N GLU A 84 -4.65 23.25 16.86
CA GLU A 84 -5.99 23.60 17.35
C GLU A 84 -7.11 22.84 16.61
N THR A 85 -6.83 22.30 15.42
CA THR A 85 -7.80 21.48 14.68
C THR A 85 -8.03 20.13 15.33
N GLY A 86 -7.10 19.65 16.16
CA GLY A 86 -7.11 18.32 16.76
C GLY A 86 -6.80 17.20 15.73
N VAL A 87 -6.40 17.54 14.52
CA VAL A 87 -5.97 16.57 13.49
C VAL A 87 -4.53 16.20 13.74
N THR A 88 -4.23 14.91 13.72
CA THR A 88 -2.88 14.37 13.87
C THR A 88 -2.58 13.37 12.78
N TRP A 89 -1.30 13.10 12.50
CA TRP A 89 -0.89 12.15 11.48
C TRP A 89 0.41 11.45 11.83
N THR A 90 0.61 10.28 11.25
CA THR A 90 1.87 9.55 11.36
C THR A 90 2.94 10.19 10.47
N LYS A 91 4.21 10.05 10.86
CA LYS A 91 5.37 10.36 9.99
C LYS A 91 6.02 9.02 9.61
N PRO A 92 5.57 8.37 8.51
CA PRO A 92 6.04 7.04 8.17
C PRO A 92 7.50 7.06 7.69
N GLU A 93 8.26 6.06 8.09
CA GLU A 93 9.62 5.81 7.60
C GLU A 93 9.63 4.99 6.31
N GLY A 94 8.48 4.48 5.90
CA GLY A 94 8.31 3.67 4.70
C GLY A 94 6.84 3.34 4.41
N GLY A 95 6.62 2.62 3.32
CA GLY A 95 5.27 2.30 2.84
C GLY A 95 4.69 3.39 1.95
N LEU A 96 3.41 3.25 1.61
CA LEU A 96 2.70 4.12 0.67
C LEU A 96 1.51 4.84 1.31
N PHE A 97 1.31 4.68 2.61
CA PHE A 97 0.17 5.23 3.32
C PHE A 97 0.63 6.08 4.50
N LEU A 98 -0.16 7.08 4.77
CA LEU A 98 -0.08 7.92 5.95
C LEU A 98 -1.41 7.78 6.69
N TRP A 99 -1.36 7.61 8.00
CA TRP A 99 -2.54 7.56 8.84
C TRP A 99 -2.83 8.94 9.39
N VAL A 100 -4.05 9.42 9.16
CA VAL A 100 -4.55 10.70 9.69
C VAL A 100 -5.64 10.41 10.70
N SER A 101 -5.50 10.94 11.91
CA SER A 101 -6.52 10.88 12.95
C SER A 101 -7.23 12.23 13.04
N VAL A 102 -8.53 12.20 13.00
CA VAL A 102 -9.42 13.38 13.15
C VAL A 102 -10.11 13.33 14.51
N PRO A 103 -10.62 14.46 15.05
CA PRO A 103 -11.41 14.47 16.27
C PRO A 103 -12.60 13.50 16.24
N GLU A 104 -12.91 12.85 17.36
CA GLU A 104 -13.96 11.80 17.48
C GLU A 104 -15.34 12.22 16.95
N LYS A 105 -15.67 13.51 17.00
CA LYS A 105 -16.93 14.04 16.47
C LYS A 105 -17.04 14.01 14.94
N ILE A 106 -15.95 13.72 14.24
CA ILE A 106 -15.89 13.67 12.77
C ILE A 106 -16.01 12.22 12.32
N ASP A 107 -17.13 11.91 11.68
CA ASP A 107 -17.33 10.64 11.00
C ASP A 107 -16.52 10.62 9.69
N THR A 108 -15.52 9.72 9.62
CA THR A 108 -14.62 9.63 8.47
C THR A 108 -15.30 9.09 7.22
N TYR A 109 -16.39 8.33 7.34
CA TYR A 109 -17.17 7.87 6.20
C TYR A 109 -17.91 9.03 5.54
N ASN A 110 -18.58 9.86 6.33
CA ASN A 110 -19.23 11.06 5.83
C ASN A 110 -18.22 12.08 5.28
N LEU A 111 -17.08 12.24 5.97
CA LEU A 111 -15.99 13.11 5.52
C LEU A 111 -15.44 12.66 4.15
N PHE A 112 -15.35 11.35 3.88
CA PHE A 112 -14.93 10.85 2.58
C PHE A 112 -15.84 11.32 1.44
N HIS A 113 -17.16 11.27 1.64
CA HIS A 113 -18.12 11.72 0.62
C HIS A 113 -18.04 13.24 0.37
N GLU A 114 -17.73 14.02 1.39
CA GLU A 114 -17.48 15.47 1.20
C GLU A 114 -16.14 15.73 0.50
N ALA A 115 -15.08 15.02 0.89
CA ALA A 115 -13.74 15.19 0.31
C ALA A 115 -13.70 14.87 -1.20
N ILE A 116 -14.47 13.88 -1.66
CA ILE A 116 -14.58 13.54 -3.09
C ILE A 116 -15.07 14.73 -3.92
N LYS A 117 -15.95 15.57 -3.40
CA LYS A 117 -16.42 16.76 -4.09
C LYS A 117 -15.27 17.76 -4.39
N PHE A 118 -14.21 17.68 -3.58
CA PHE A 118 -12.98 18.44 -3.76
C PHE A 118 -11.85 17.64 -4.44
N LYS A 119 -12.18 16.48 -5.04
CA LYS A 119 -11.23 15.59 -5.74
C LYS A 119 -10.17 14.98 -4.81
N VAL A 120 -10.48 14.85 -3.52
CA VAL A 120 -9.65 14.18 -2.54
C VAL A 120 -10.32 12.85 -2.16
N ALA A 121 -9.57 11.75 -2.23
CA ALA A 121 -10.02 10.43 -1.80
C ALA A 121 -9.07 9.86 -0.76
N PHE A 122 -9.62 9.20 0.25
CA PHE A 122 -8.90 8.46 1.28
C PHE A 122 -9.72 7.21 1.67
N VAL A 123 -9.12 6.27 2.37
CA VAL A 123 -9.87 5.13 2.91
C VAL A 123 -10.35 5.49 4.31
N PRO A 124 -11.67 5.49 4.58
CA PRO A 124 -12.20 5.76 5.92
C PRO A 124 -11.64 4.79 6.96
N GLY A 125 -11.32 5.28 8.15
CA GLY A 125 -10.76 4.46 9.23
C GLY A 125 -11.67 3.31 9.66
N SER A 126 -13.00 3.48 9.55
CA SER A 126 -13.99 2.44 9.84
C SER A 126 -13.79 1.14 9.05
N GLU A 127 -13.18 1.19 7.87
CA GLU A 127 -12.87 -0.01 7.06
C GLU A 127 -11.74 -0.89 7.65
N PHE A 128 -11.04 -0.41 8.67
CA PHE A 128 -9.94 -1.12 9.34
C PHE A 128 -10.31 -1.66 10.72
N TYR A 129 -11.52 -1.39 11.20
CA TYR A 129 -12.03 -1.85 12.47
C TYR A 129 -13.29 -2.69 12.26
N SER A 130 -13.33 -3.85 12.92
CA SER A 130 -14.50 -4.76 12.94
C SER A 130 -15.46 -4.39 14.06
#